data_36fd7f6471dbd8c39cf3569200ecb983
#
_entry.id   36fd7f6471dbd8c39cf3569200ecb983
#
_cell.length_a   1.000
_cell.length_b   1.000
_cell.length_c   1.000
_cell.angle_alpha   90.00
_cell.angle_beta   90.00
_cell.angle_gamma   90.00
#
_symmetry.space_group_name_H-M   'P 1'
#
loop_
_entity.id
_entity.type
_entity.pdbx_description
1 polymer ?
#
loop_
_entity_poly.entity_id
_entity_poly.type
_entity_poly.pdbx_seq_one_letter_code
_entity_poly.pdbx_strand_id
1 'polypeptide(L)'
;MVRPPLTRDKILAAARRIVERDGAGALTFDELVRESGFTRGGITYHFPTKEDLLRGLLEADFRQWDESEAALTPRDCDPETARLLGFIRTLTAQDESHRRFLCGMLSAATLDPHLMDPCREELRERLGRKQWTDRDLRLHLLHLAAEGLMWQELFQMYSMPGPARARLVALMEALARQWGAGHSPNKIAKEA
;
A
#
# COMPACT_ATOMS: atom_id res chain seq x y z
N MET A 1 20.24 17.08 -8.51
CA MET A 1 20.46 17.53 -7.10
C MET A 1 19.21 17.24 -6.32
N VAL A 2 19.24 16.28 -5.39
CA VAL A 2 18.11 15.96 -4.51
C VAL A 2 18.00 17.10 -3.49
N ARG A 3 16.84 17.76 -3.41
CA ARG A 3 16.55 18.80 -2.42
C ARG A 3 16.63 18.18 -1.03
N PRO A 4 17.32 18.80 -0.04
CA PRO A 4 17.35 18.25 1.32
C PRO A 4 15.93 18.16 1.89
N PRO A 5 15.61 17.08 2.61
CA PRO A 5 14.26 16.89 3.16
C PRO A 5 13.89 18.04 4.09
N LEU A 6 12.66 18.53 3.93
CA LEU A 6 12.10 19.58 4.77
C LEU A 6 11.98 19.08 6.22
N THR A 7 11.91 20.00 7.19
CA THR A 7 11.76 19.66 8.61
C THR A 7 10.55 18.73 8.85
N ARG A 8 9.42 18.96 8.16
CA ARG A 8 8.22 18.11 8.20
C ARG A 8 8.54 16.67 7.84
N ASP A 9 9.30 16.44 6.76
CA ASP A 9 9.63 15.08 6.29
C ASP A 9 10.58 14.36 7.26
N LYS A 10 11.49 15.08 7.92
CA LYS A 10 12.37 14.50 8.95
C LYS A 10 11.58 14.09 10.19
N ILE A 11 10.57 14.87 10.59
CA ILE A 11 9.67 14.54 11.70
C ILE A 11 8.87 13.28 11.33
N LEU A 12 8.30 13.20 10.12
CA LEU A 12 7.56 12.03 9.67
C LEU A 12 8.45 10.78 9.57
N ALA A 13 9.70 10.91 9.11
CA ALA A 13 10.65 9.80 9.08
C ALA A 13 10.97 9.26 10.48
N ALA A 14 11.09 10.14 11.49
CA ALA A 14 11.26 9.73 12.88
C ALA A 14 9.99 9.07 13.43
N ALA A 15 8.81 9.64 13.16
CA ALA A 15 7.53 9.06 13.55
C ALA A 15 7.31 7.68 12.94
N ARG A 16 7.67 7.49 11.66
CA ARG A 16 7.62 6.19 10.97
C ARG A 16 8.48 5.15 11.68
N ARG A 17 9.72 5.46 12.04
CA ARG A 17 10.60 4.54 12.77
C ARG A 17 10.00 4.10 14.12
N ILE A 18 9.33 5.01 14.85
CA ILE A 18 8.64 4.66 16.10
C ILE A 18 7.51 3.68 15.81
N VAL A 19 6.68 3.97 14.80
CA VAL A 19 5.54 3.10 14.43
C VAL A 19 6.02 1.71 13.97
N GLU A 20 7.09 1.65 13.17
CA GLU A 20 7.70 0.39 12.69
C GLU A 20 8.28 -0.46 13.83
N ARG A 21 8.87 0.18 14.83
CA ARG A 21 9.50 -0.49 15.96
C ARG A 21 8.50 -0.90 17.04
N ASP A 22 7.61 0.02 17.44
CA ASP A 22 6.83 -0.08 18.67
C ASP A 22 5.31 0.05 18.44
N GLY A 23 4.88 0.27 17.19
CA GLY A 23 3.48 0.48 16.81
C GLY A 23 2.99 1.92 17.04
N ALA A 24 1.83 2.25 16.46
CA ALA A 24 1.26 3.61 16.53
C ALA A 24 0.85 4.03 17.95
N GLY A 25 0.63 3.08 18.86
CA GLY A 25 0.37 3.35 20.28
C GLY A 25 1.53 4.09 20.95
N ALA A 26 2.77 3.70 20.63
CA ALA A 26 4.00 4.27 21.19
C ALA A 26 4.33 5.67 20.62
N LEU A 27 3.68 6.09 19.54
CA LEU A 27 3.90 7.41 18.96
C LEU A 27 3.34 8.49 19.89
N THR A 28 4.22 9.10 20.67
CA THR A 28 3.95 10.27 21.54
C THR A 28 4.87 11.42 21.17
N PHE A 29 4.50 12.64 21.52
CA PHE A 29 5.37 13.81 21.27
C PHE A 29 6.71 13.70 22.00
N ASP A 30 6.74 13.13 23.20
CA ASP A 30 7.98 12.99 23.98
C ASP A 30 8.91 11.92 23.36
N GLU A 31 8.35 10.81 22.87
CA GLU A 31 9.13 9.81 22.10
C GLU A 31 9.64 10.41 20.80
N LEU A 32 8.80 11.18 20.10
CA LEU A 32 9.18 11.82 18.85
C LEU A 32 10.28 12.89 19.03
N VAL A 33 10.27 13.64 20.15
CA VAL A 33 11.37 14.54 20.53
C VAL A 33 12.68 13.76 20.70
N ARG A 34 12.63 12.62 21.40
CA ARG A 34 13.81 11.76 21.62
C ARG A 34 14.34 11.16 20.31
N GLU A 35 13.44 10.67 19.48
CA GLU A 35 13.78 9.99 18.22
C GLU A 35 14.27 10.97 17.15
N SER A 36 13.68 12.15 17.05
CA SER A 36 13.94 13.11 15.98
C SER A 36 15.01 14.16 16.31
N GLY A 37 15.24 14.42 17.60
CA GLY A 37 16.08 15.52 18.08
C GLY A 37 15.47 16.92 17.89
N PHE A 38 14.22 17.03 17.43
CA PHE A 38 13.52 18.30 17.34
C PHE A 38 12.91 18.69 18.68
N THR A 39 12.73 19.99 18.91
CA THR A 39 11.99 20.47 20.08
C THR A 39 10.51 20.16 19.98
N ARG A 40 9.82 20.02 21.11
CA ARG A 40 8.36 19.81 21.14
C ARG A 40 7.62 20.91 20.38
N GLY A 41 8.01 22.19 20.57
CA GLY A 41 7.42 23.32 19.84
C GLY A 41 7.64 23.25 18.33
N GLY A 42 8.82 22.80 17.89
CA GLY A 42 9.09 22.58 16.47
C GLY A 42 8.24 21.47 15.85
N ILE A 43 7.98 20.41 16.61
CA ILE A 43 7.10 19.30 16.16
C ILE A 43 5.65 19.77 16.12
N THR A 44 5.14 20.38 17.20
CA THR A 44 3.73 20.81 17.29
C THR A 44 3.39 21.96 16.33
N TYR A 45 4.37 22.73 15.86
CA TYR A 45 4.18 23.68 14.77
C TYR A 45 3.77 23.01 13.46
N HIS A 46 4.32 21.83 13.16
CA HIS A 46 4.02 21.08 11.95
C HIS A 46 2.84 20.11 12.12
N PHE A 47 2.70 19.58 13.32
CA PHE A 47 1.70 18.55 13.67
C PHE A 47 1.14 18.87 15.06
N PRO A 48 0.06 19.65 15.14
CA PRO A 48 -0.53 20.06 16.41
C PRO A 48 -1.02 18.89 17.28
N THR A 49 -1.52 17.82 16.64
CA THR A 49 -2.09 16.64 17.31
C THR A 49 -1.40 15.35 16.88
N LYS A 50 -1.64 14.27 17.64
CA LYS A 50 -1.20 12.92 17.24
C LYS A 50 -1.91 12.44 15.97
N GLU A 51 -3.16 12.81 15.83
CA GLU A 51 -3.99 12.52 14.64
C GLU A 51 -3.40 13.16 13.39
N ASP A 52 -2.88 14.41 13.49
CA ASP A 52 -2.20 15.08 12.38
C ASP A 52 -0.88 14.36 12.00
N LEU A 53 -0.15 13.84 12.99
CA LEU A 53 1.04 13.01 12.73
C LEU A 53 0.68 11.70 12.01
N LEU A 54 -0.33 10.99 12.48
CA LEU A 54 -0.79 9.73 11.87
C LEU A 54 -1.29 9.96 10.45
N ARG A 55 -2.07 11.02 10.24
CA ARG A 55 -2.53 11.43 8.90
C ARG A 55 -1.35 11.77 7.98
N GLY A 56 -0.40 12.55 8.49
CA GLY A 56 0.83 12.88 7.76
C GLY A 56 1.67 11.65 7.39
N LEU A 57 1.71 10.64 8.25
CA LEU A 57 2.37 9.36 7.98
C LEU A 57 1.67 8.59 6.84
N LEU A 58 0.34 8.50 6.86
CA LEU A 58 -0.43 7.88 5.77
C LEU A 58 -0.23 8.61 4.45
N GLU A 59 -0.33 9.94 4.44
CA GLU A 59 -0.08 10.76 3.24
C GLU A 59 1.33 10.54 2.67
N ALA A 60 2.33 10.41 3.53
CA ALA A 60 3.71 10.14 3.11
C ALA A 60 3.86 8.73 2.55
N ASP A 61 3.19 7.74 3.15
CA ASP A 61 3.18 6.35 2.69
C ASP A 61 2.50 6.20 1.34
N PHE A 62 1.35 6.86 1.14
CA PHE A 62 0.67 6.88 -0.16
C PHE A 62 1.52 7.51 -1.27
N ARG A 63 2.19 8.63 -1.00
CA ARG A 63 3.10 9.20 -1.99
C ARG A 63 4.23 8.25 -2.37
N GLN A 64 4.83 7.58 -1.39
CA GLN A 64 5.87 6.58 -1.62
C GLN A 64 5.34 5.38 -2.42
N TRP A 65 4.10 4.96 -2.11
CA TRP A 65 3.40 3.94 -2.88
C TRP A 65 3.22 4.35 -4.34
N ASP A 66 2.67 5.54 -4.59
CA ASP A 66 2.41 6.06 -5.94
C ASP A 66 3.71 6.15 -6.77
N GLU A 67 4.80 6.63 -6.15
CA GLU A 67 6.12 6.67 -6.78
C GLU A 67 6.63 5.27 -7.15
N SER A 68 6.48 4.31 -6.25
CA SER A 68 6.88 2.92 -6.45
C SER A 68 6.03 2.24 -7.52
N GLU A 69 4.71 2.43 -7.48
CA GLU A 69 3.78 1.90 -8.47
C GLU A 69 4.08 2.46 -9.86
N ALA A 70 4.27 3.78 -9.96
CA ALA A 70 4.63 4.43 -11.22
C ALA A 70 5.95 3.90 -11.81
N ALA A 71 6.95 3.63 -10.95
CA ALA A 71 8.24 3.08 -11.38
C ALA A 71 8.13 1.62 -11.86
N LEU A 72 7.20 0.83 -11.30
CA LEU A 72 7.00 -0.59 -11.61
C LEU A 72 5.92 -0.83 -12.67
N THR A 73 5.15 0.20 -13.04
CA THR A 73 4.08 0.13 -14.04
C THR A 73 4.69 -0.01 -15.45
N PRO A 74 4.41 -1.11 -16.17
CA PRO A 74 4.91 -1.31 -17.53
C PRO A 74 4.20 -0.38 -18.52
N ARG A 75 4.84 -0.16 -19.69
CA ARG A 75 4.31 0.70 -20.75
C ARG A 75 3.93 -0.07 -22.02
N ASP A 76 3.99 -1.39 -21.96
CA ASP A 76 3.83 -2.31 -23.09
C ASP A 76 2.44 -2.96 -23.18
N CYS A 77 1.48 -2.46 -22.41
CA CYS A 77 0.09 -2.92 -22.40
C CYS A 77 -0.89 -1.77 -22.16
N ASP A 78 -2.18 -2.02 -22.21
CA ASP A 78 -3.22 -1.00 -21.97
C ASP A 78 -3.12 -0.42 -20.55
N PRO A 79 -3.60 0.82 -20.33
CA PRO A 79 -3.38 1.54 -19.07
C PRO A 79 -3.97 0.83 -17.83
N GLU A 80 -5.08 0.10 -17.98
CA GLU A 80 -5.71 -0.58 -16.85
C GLU A 80 -4.92 -1.83 -16.44
N THR A 81 -4.51 -2.63 -17.41
CA THR A 81 -3.61 -3.77 -17.18
C THR A 81 -2.27 -3.32 -16.63
N ALA A 82 -1.68 -2.24 -17.18
CA ALA A 82 -0.42 -1.68 -16.71
C ALA A 82 -0.49 -1.28 -15.23
N ARG A 83 -1.55 -0.59 -14.83
CA ARG A 83 -1.79 -0.21 -13.42
C ARG A 83 -1.89 -1.43 -12.52
N LEU A 84 -2.67 -2.45 -12.91
CA LEU A 84 -2.77 -3.68 -12.12
C LEU A 84 -1.42 -4.37 -11.96
N LEU A 85 -0.59 -4.42 -13.00
CA LEU A 85 0.76 -4.97 -12.93
C LEU A 85 1.66 -4.13 -12.01
N GLY A 86 1.60 -2.81 -12.10
CA GLY A 86 2.29 -1.90 -11.17
C GLY A 86 1.88 -2.17 -9.72
N PHE A 87 0.58 -2.24 -9.46
CA PHE A 87 0.03 -2.56 -8.15
C PHE A 87 0.53 -3.90 -7.61
N ILE A 88 0.41 -5.00 -8.38
CA ILE A 88 0.87 -6.33 -7.97
C ILE A 88 2.36 -6.30 -7.61
N ARG A 89 3.20 -5.66 -8.44
CA ARG A 89 4.64 -5.57 -8.23
C ARG A 89 4.98 -4.76 -6.98
N THR A 90 4.35 -3.60 -6.80
CA THR A 90 4.56 -2.76 -5.62
C THR A 90 4.16 -3.50 -4.36
N LEU A 91 2.99 -4.13 -4.36
CA LEU A 91 2.47 -4.87 -3.22
C LEU A 91 3.38 -6.05 -2.83
N THR A 92 3.88 -6.79 -3.81
CA THR A 92 4.69 -7.99 -3.58
C THR A 92 6.17 -7.68 -3.32
N ALA A 93 6.63 -6.45 -3.56
CA ALA A 93 7.98 -5.98 -3.28
C ALA A 93 8.15 -5.38 -1.87
N GLN A 94 7.08 -5.23 -1.10
CA GLN A 94 7.13 -4.63 0.24
C GLN A 94 8.02 -5.43 1.20
N ASP A 95 8.86 -4.71 1.95
CA ASP A 95 9.76 -5.29 2.93
C ASP A 95 9.10 -5.45 4.31
N GLU A 96 9.84 -6.04 5.25
CA GLU A 96 9.38 -6.27 6.62
C GLU A 96 9.13 -4.95 7.38
N SER A 97 9.90 -3.90 7.10
CA SER A 97 9.74 -2.58 7.74
C SER A 97 8.39 -1.97 7.38
N HIS A 98 8.04 -2.01 6.08
CA HIS A 98 6.74 -1.52 5.61
C HIS A 98 5.58 -2.34 6.18
N ARG A 99 5.73 -3.67 6.27
CA ARG A 99 4.71 -4.53 6.90
C ARG A 99 4.46 -4.14 8.36
N ARG A 100 5.52 -3.91 9.15
CA ARG A 100 5.38 -3.44 10.54
C ARG A 100 4.70 -2.08 10.62
N PHE A 101 5.05 -1.17 9.72
CA PHE A 101 4.38 0.14 9.62
C PHE A 101 2.88 -0.03 9.36
N LEU A 102 2.49 -0.83 8.37
CA LEU A 102 1.07 -1.10 8.06
C LEU A 102 0.33 -1.69 9.26
N CYS A 103 0.90 -2.68 9.95
CA CYS A 103 0.30 -3.24 11.18
C CYS A 103 0.06 -2.17 12.23
N GLY A 104 1.05 -1.28 12.44
CA GLY A 104 0.91 -0.17 13.38
C GLY A 104 -0.20 0.81 12.98
N MET A 105 -0.29 1.15 11.70
CA MET A 105 -1.30 2.06 11.19
C MET A 105 -2.71 1.45 11.21
N LEU A 106 -2.86 0.15 10.94
CA LEU A 106 -4.13 -0.56 11.09
C LEU A 106 -4.62 -0.55 12.54
N SER A 107 -3.71 -0.73 13.50
CA SER A 107 -4.04 -0.60 14.92
C SER A 107 -4.55 0.81 15.26
N ALA A 108 -3.95 1.86 14.69
CA ALA A 108 -4.46 3.23 14.86
C ALA A 108 -5.83 3.43 14.21
N ALA A 109 -6.04 2.88 13.02
CA ALA A 109 -7.30 2.99 12.29
C ALA A 109 -8.48 2.25 12.97
N THR A 110 -8.22 1.27 13.84
CA THR A 110 -9.27 0.66 14.67
C THR A 110 -9.77 1.61 15.76
N LEU A 111 -8.93 2.54 16.22
CA LEU A 111 -9.25 3.53 17.24
C LEU A 111 -9.83 4.81 16.62
N ASP A 112 -9.32 5.22 15.48
CA ASP A 112 -9.82 6.34 14.68
C ASP A 112 -10.08 5.89 13.23
N PRO A 113 -11.31 5.44 12.89
CA PRO A 113 -11.66 5.01 11.54
C PRO A 113 -11.55 6.10 10.47
N HIS A 114 -11.54 7.39 10.85
CA HIS A 114 -11.40 8.51 9.91
C HIS A 114 -9.99 8.59 9.27
N LEU A 115 -8.99 7.95 9.88
CA LEU A 115 -7.68 7.80 9.26
C LEU A 115 -7.74 7.09 7.89
N MET A 116 -8.75 6.25 7.66
CA MET A 116 -8.94 5.53 6.40
C MET A 116 -9.82 6.25 5.38
N ASP A 117 -10.31 7.46 5.67
CA ASP A 117 -11.18 8.19 4.74
C ASP A 117 -10.51 8.51 3.39
N PRO A 118 -9.22 8.91 3.32
CA PRO A 118 -8.54 9.08 2.03
C PRO A 118 -8.49 7.80 1.19
N CYS A 119 -8.23 6.65 1.82
CA CYS A 119 -8.22 5.35 1.14
C CYS A 119 -9.61 4.98 0.60
N ARG A 120 -10.66 5.24 1.38
CA ARG A 120 -12.04 4.97 0.99
C ARG A 120 -12.46 5.83 -0.20
N GLU A 121 -12.07 7.12 -0.20
CA GLU A 121 -12.41 8.03 -1.26
C GLU A 121 -11.72 7.65 -2.57
N GLU A 122 -10.41 7.40 -2.54
CA GLU A 122 -9.67 6.91 -3.70
C GLU A 122 -10.27 5.62 -4.27
N LEU A 123 -10.61 4.66 -3.40
CA LEU A 123 -11.20 3.40 -3.82
C LEU A 123 -12.59 3.61 -4.45
N ARG A 124 -13.42 4.49 -3.88
CA ARG A 124 -14.73 4.86 -4.45
C ARG A 124 -14.59 5.50 -5.82
N GLU A 125 -13.68 6.45 -5.98
CA GLU A 125 -13.45 7.10 -7.28
C GLU A 125 -12.95 6.10 -8.32
N ARG A 126 -12.03 5.25 -7.96
CA ARG A 126 -11.45 4.24 -8.86
C ARG A 126 -12.47 3.20 -9.30
N LEU A 127 -13.22 2.64 -8.35
CA LEU A 127 -14.21 1.60 -8.63
C LEU A 127 -15.52 2.16 -9.19
N GLY A 128 -15.92 3.35 -8.78
CA GLY A 128 -17.14 4.01 -9.25
C GLY A 128 -17.15 4.36 -10.75
N ARG A 129 -15.96 4.40 -11.37
CA ARG A 129 -15.83 4.61 -12.84
C ARG A 129 -15.90 3.33 -13.66
N LYS A 130 -15.93 2.15 -13.02
CA LYS A 130 -15.95 0.86 -13.71
C LYS A 130 -17.34 0.48 -14.18
N GLN A 131 -17.41 -0.08 -15.37
CA GLN A 131 -18.65 -0.63 -15.92
C GLN A 131 -18.89 -2.08 -15.52
N TRP A 132 -17.94 -2.67 -14.81
CA TRP A 132 -17.99 -4.06 -14.32
C TRP A 132 -18.24 -5.09 -15.44
N THR A 133 -17.58 -4.88 -16.58
CA THR A 133 -17.54 -5.87 -17.65
C THR A 133 -16.83 -7.14 -17.15
N ASP A 134 -16.95 -8.25 -17.91
CA ASP A 134 -16.21 -9.49 -17.59
C ASP A 134 -14.69 -9.25 -17.50
N ARG A 135 -14.17 -8.32 -18.29
CA ARG A 135 -12.77 -7.91 -18.20
C ARG A 135 -12.48 -7.20 -16.89
N ASP A 136 -13.31 -6.23 -16.49
CA ASP A 136 -13.17 -5.52 -15.23
C ASP A 136 -13.19 -6.47 -14.04
N LEU A 137 -14.12 -7.42 -14.05
CA LEU A 137 -14.25 -8.42 -12.97
C LEU A 137 -13.02 -9.32 -12.88
N ARG A 138 -12.45 -9.76 -14.00
CA ARG A 138 -11.23 -10.59 -14.02
C ARG A 138 -10.02 -9.82 -13.50
N LEU A 139 -9.81 -8.58 -13.95
CA LEU A 139 -8.70 -7.75 -13.46
C LEU A 139 -8.89 -7.41 -11.97
N HIS A 140 -10.11 -7.16 -11.54
CA HIS A 140 -10.41 -6.94 -10.12
C HIS A 140 -10.20 -8.19 -9.27
N LEU A 141 -10.51 -9.38 -9.78
CA LEU A 141 -10.20 -10.65 -9.11
C LEU A 141 -8.69 -10.80 -8.81
N LEU A 142 -7.83 -10.43 -9.78
CA LEU A 142 -6.38 -10.46 -9.58
C LEU A 142 -5.91 -9.41 -8.57
N HIS A 143 -6.56 -8.24 -8.57
CA HIS A 143 -6.31 -7.22 -7.55
C HIS A 143 -6.60 -7.76 -6.14
N LEU A 144 -7.78 -8.36 -5.94
CA LEU A 144 -8.17 -8.98 -4.67
C LEU A 144 -7.25 -10.16 -4.30
N ALA A 145 -6.79 -10.95 -5.28
CA ALA A 145 -5.86 -12.04 -5.03
C ALA A 145 -4.49 -11.53 -4.53
N ALA A 146 -3.99 -10.44 -5.11
CA ALA A 146 -2.75 -9.80 -4.64
C ALA A 146 -2.90 -9.23 -3.23
N GLU A 147 -4.01 -8.53 -2.96
CA GLU A 147 -4.33 -8.06 -1.59
C GLU A 147 -4.45 -9.23 -0.61
N GLY A 148 -5.11 -10.32 -1.00
CA GLY A 148 -5.23 -11.52 -0.18
C GLY A 148 -3.87 -12.12 0.20
N LEU A 149 -2.92 -12.15 -0.73
CA LEU A 149 -1.54 -12.57 -0.45
C LEU A 149 -0.87 -11.64 0.55
N MET A 150 -0.99 -10.32 0.36
CA MET A 150 -0.46 -9.32 1.29
C MET A 150 -1.04 -9.49 2.70
N TRP A 151 -2.37 -9.66 2.84
CA TRP A 151 -3.01 -9.84 4.14
C TRP A 151 -2.54 -11.11 4.85
N GLN A 152 -2.35 -12.22 4.13
CA GLN A 152 -1.80 -13.45 4.71
C GLN A 152 -0.38 -13.25 5.24
N GLU A 153 0.46 -12.52 4.51
CA GLU A 153 1.84 -12.20 4.89
C GLU A 153 1.88 -11.19 6.03
N LEU A 154 1.04 -10.14 5.98
CA LEU A 154 0.96 -9.10 6.99
C LEU A 154 0.60 -9.64 8.38
N PHE A 155 -0.42 -10.50 8.44
CA PHE A 155 -0.86 -11.13 9.68
C PHE A 155 -0.13 -12.44 10.00
N GLN A 156 0.90 -12.80 9.23
CA GLN A 156 1.69 -14.03 9.43
C GLN A 156 0.81 -15.30 9.54
N MET A 157 -0.35 -15.30 8.85
CA MET A 157 -1.27 -16.44 8.89
C MET A 157 -0.68 -17.67 8.20
N TYR A 158 0.04 -17.47 7.13
CA TYR A 158 0.75 -18.51 6.39
C TYR A 158 1.93 -17.91 5.62
N SER A 159 3.10 -18.53 5.74
CA SER A 159 4.28 -18.18 4.96
C SER A 159 4.44 -19.17 3.81
N MET A 160 4.10 -18.69 2.61
CA MET A 160 4.28 -19.49 1.39
C MET A 160 5.78 -19.70 1.10
N PRO A 161 6.22 -20.92 0.72
CA PRO A 161 7.61 -21.13 0.29
C PRO A 161 7.98 -20.18 -0.85
N GLY A 162 9.17 -19.55 -0.76
CA GLY A 162 9.61 -18.52 -1.69
C GLY A 162 9.42 -18.87 -3.18
N PRO A 163 9.82 -20.08 -3.66
CA PRO A 163 9.59 -20.48 -5.04
C PRO A 163 8.11 -20.57 -5.42
N ALA A 164 7.24 -21.00 -4.51
CA ALA A 164 5.79 -21.07 -4.75
C ALA A 164 5.18 -19.66 -4.80
N ARG A 165 5.60 -18.76 -3.91
CA ARG A 165 5.21 -17.35 -3.90
C ARG A 165 5.59 -16.66 -5.21
N ALA A 166 6.83 -16.82 -5.65
CA ALA A 166 7.30 -16.23 -6.92
C ALA A 166 6.49 -16.74 -8.13
N ARG A 167 6.17 -18.04 -8.17
CA ARG A 167 5.32 -18.62 -9.21
C ARG A 167 3.88 -18.08 -9.17
N LEU A 168 3.31 -17.87 -7.97
CA LEU A 168 1.98 -17.28 -7.82
C LEU A 168 1.95 -15.84 -8.35
N VAL A 169 2.94 -15.01 -8.00
CA VAL A 169 3.05 -13.64 -8.51
C VAL A 169 3.20 -13.63 -10.04
N ALA A 170 4.08 -14.48 -10.59
CA ALA A 170 4.24 -14.60 -12.04
C ALA A 170 2.96 -15.05 -12.74
N LEU A 171 2.18 -15.95 -12.13
CA LEU A 171 0.88 -16.37 -12.64
C LEU A 171 -0.12 -15.21 -12.66
N MET A 172 -0.20 -14.42 -11.58
CA MET A 172 -1.07 -13.23 -11.54
C MET A 172 -0.70 -12.23 -12.63
N GLU A 173 0.59 -11.96 -12.85
CA GLU A 173 1.05 -11.06 -13.93
C GLU A 173 0.71 -11.61 -15.32
N ALA A 174 0.91 -12.91 -15.56
CA ALA A 174 0.58 -13.55 -16.84
C ALA A 174 -0.92 -13.48 -17.13
N LEU A 175 -1.76 -13.78 -16.13
CA LEU A 175 -3.22 -13.69 -16.26
C LEU A 175 -3.68 -12.23 -16.45
N ALA A 176 -3.07 -11.25 -15.79
CA ALA A 176 -3.39 -9.85 -15.99
C ALA A 176 -3.15 -9.43 -17.45
N ARG A 177 -2.02 -9.82 -18.04
CA ARG A 177 -1.73 -9.57 -19.47
C ARG A 177 -2.69 -10.28 -20.39
N GLN A 178 -2.95 -11.56 -20.14
CA GLN A 178 -3.86 -12.38 -20.96
C GLN A 178 -5.29 -11.80 -20.96
N TRP A 179 -5.83 -11.49 -19.81
CA TRP A 179 -7.20 -10.99 -19.66
C TRP A 179 -7.31 -9.52 -20.08
N GLY A 180 -6.27 -8.74 -19.87
CA GLY A 180 -6.17 -7.35 -20.30
C GLY A 180 -6.21 -7.22 -21.83
N ALA A 181 -5.54 -8.13 -22.55
CA ALA A 181 -5.52 -8.16 -24.01
C ALA A 181 -6.86 -8.65 -24.64
N GLY A 182 -7.91 -8.84 -23.85
CA GLY A 182 -9.21 -9.27 -24.34
C GLY A 182 -9.30 -10.76 -24.74
N HIS A 183 -8.27 -11.54 -24.45
CA HIS A 183 -8.30 -12.98 -24.68
C HIS A 183 -9.21 -13.63 -23.63
N SER A 184 -10.42 -14.01 -24.05
CA SER A 184 -11.34 -14.79 -23.21
C SER A 184 -10.69 -16.14 -22.87
N PRO A 185 -10.69 -16.58 -21.61
CA PRO A 185 -10.34 -17.96 -21.28
C PRO A 185 -11.46 -18.87 -21.81
N ASN A 186 -11.40 -19.15 -23.11
CA ASN A 186 -12.34 -20.11 -23.69
C ASN A 186 -11.80 -21.51 -23.38
N LYS A 187 -12.42 -22.19 -22.39
CA LYS A 187 -12.62 -23.65 -22.28
C LYS A 187 -12.76 -24.21 -20.85
N ILE A 188 -12.59 -23.45 -19.79
CA ILE A 188 -12.68 -24.06 -18.43
C ILE A 188 -14.16 -24.17 -17.96
N ALA A 189 -15.09 -23.37 -18.49
CA ALA A 189 -16.49 -23.36 -18.06
C ALA A 189 -17.45 -24.27 -18.84
N LYS A 190 -16.94 -25.16 -19.71
CA LYS A 190 -17.78 -26.11 -20.46
C LYS A 190 -17.64 -27.56 -20.01
N GLU A 191 -16.80 -27.84 -19.00
CA GLU A 191 -16.56 -29.20 -18.50
C GLU A 191 -16.77 -29.36 -16.98
N ALA A 192 -17.55 -28.47 -16.36
CA ALA A 192 -17.98 -28.63 -14.96
C ALA A 192 -19.49 -28.85 -14.88
#